data_c75b0bd64b4849d2f48e721b9d7c3139
#
_entry.id   c75b0bd64b4849d2f48e721b9d7c3139
#
_cell.length_a   1.000
_cell.length_b   1.000
_cell.length_c   1.000
_cell.angle_alpha   90.00
_cell.angle_beta   90.00
_cell.angle_gamma   90.00
#
_symmetry.space_group_name_H-M   'P 1'
#
loop_
_entity.id
_entity.type
_entity.pdbx_description
1 polymer ?
#
loop_
_entity_poly.entity_id
_entity_poly.type
_entity_poly.pdbx_seq_one_letter_code
_entity_poly.pdbx_strand_id
1 'polypeptide(L)'
;MTGTEYANLVASYLSKRFATRTLKVYREVKVGKTIIGKNRCIDVFCVSEDSRKAFAIECKFQDSQGTVDEKIPYALDDLRALPMDGCIAYAGQGFSDGVLHMLAASRHAAYCLPVLGQIDTTADTKELDHVLAVHFGWWDVLVEKKKPV
;
A
#
# COMPACT_ATOMS: atom_id res chain seq x y z
N MET A 1 16.17 7.50 -1.92
CA MET A 1 14.84 7.47 -2.56
C MET A 1 13.93 8.46 -1.87
N THR A 2 13.21 9.25 -2.64
CA THR A 2 12.18 10.17 -2.11
C THR A 2 10.85 9.45 -1.93
N GLY A 3 9.90 10.08 -1.22
CA GLY A 3 8.54 9.56 -1.10
C GLY A 3 7.84 9.40 -2.44
N THR A 4 8.05 10.35 -3.36
CA THR A 4 7.49 10.29 -4.71
C THR A 4 8.08 9.14 -5.53
N GLU A 5 9.38 8.93 -5.45
CA GLU A 5 10.04 7.81 -6.11
C GLU A 5 9.54 6.47 -5.56
N TYR A 6 9.38 6.38 -4.25
CA TYR A 6 8.83 5.19 -3.61
C TYR A 6 7.39 4.91 -4.06
N ALA A 7 6.53 5.92 -4.09
CA ALA A 7 5.16 5.75 -4.55
C ALA A 7 5.11 5.33 -6.04
N ASN A 8 5.97 5.87 -6.87
CA ASN A 8 6.09 5.45 -8.28
C ASN A 8 6.54 3.99 -8.40
N LEU A 9 7.49 3.57 -7.55
CA LEU A 9 7.98 2.19 -7.52
C LEU A 9 6.86 1.22 -7.12
N VAL A 10 6.11 1.54 -6.08
CA VAL A 10 4.96 0.73 -5.65
C VAL A 10 3.90 0.64 -6.74
N ALA A 11 3.52 1.77 -7.34
CA ALA A 11 2.53 1.80 -8.41
C ALA A 11 2.97 0.97 -9.62
N SER A 12 4.22 1.11 -10.04
CA SER A 12 4.77 0.34 -11.16
C SER A 12 4.77 -1.16 -10.86
N TYR A 13 5.18 -1.55 -9.65
CA TYR A 13 5.18 -2.94 -9.23
C TYR A 13 3.77 -3.53 -9.30
N LEU A 14 2.79 -2.87 -8.68
CA LEU A 14 1.41 -3.36 -8.64
C LEU A 14 0.79 -3.48 -10.03
N SER A 15 1.03 -2.48 -10.87
CA SER A 15 0.54 -2.47 -12.25
C SER A 15 1.06 -3.67 -13.05
N LYS A 16 2.34 -4.02 -12.88
CA LYS A 16 2.95 -5.16 -13.58
C LYS A 16 2.59 -6.49 -12.93
N ARG A 17 2.64 -6.56 -11.61
CA ARG A 17 2.37 -7.78 -10.84
C ARG A 17 0.96 -8.32 -11.07
N PHE A 18 -0.02 -7.41 -11.10
CA PHE A 18 -1.43 -7.77 -11.21
C PHE A 18 -2.07 -7.38 -12.54
N ALA A 19 -1.26 -7.22 -13.58
CA ALA A 19 -1.73 -6.81 -14.92
C ALA A 19 -2.79 -7.76 -15.48
N THR A 20 -2.67 -9.07 -15.24
CA THR A 20 -3.59 -10.09 -15.75
C THR A 20 -4.92 -10.14 -14.98
N ARG A 21 -5.06 -9.39 -13.89
CA ARG A 21 -6.25 -9.35 -13.04
C ARG A 21 -7.15 -8.14 -13.29
N THR A 22 -6.95 -7.45 -14.40
CA THR A 22 -7.70 -6.23 -14.77
C THR A 22 -7.60 -5.12 -13.72
N LEU A 23 -6.49 -5.07 -13.01
CA LEU A 23 -6.22 -4.02 -12.03
C LEU A 23 -5.69 -2.77 -12.74
N LYS A 24 -6.36 -1.64 -12.53
CA LYS A 24 -5.89 -0.33 -12.95
C LYS A 24 -5.26 0.39 -11.78
N VAL A 25 -4.07 0.92 -11.97
CA VAL A 25 -3.30 1.60 -10.93
C VAL A 25 -3.09 3.05 -11.33
N TYR A 26 -3.51 3.97 -10.48
CA TYR A 26 -3.41 5.41 -10.70
C TYR A 26 -2.55 6.05 -9.64
N ARG A 27 -1.91 7.18 -9.99
CA ARG A 27 -1.13 8.00 -9.06
C ARG A 27 -1.90 9.29 -8.74
N GLU A 28 -1.78 9.74 -7.49
CA GLU A 28 -2.21 11.07 -7.07
C GLU A 28 -3.68 11.37 -7.36
N VAL A 29 -4.57 10.51 -6.90
CA VAL A 29 -6.00 10.66 -7.07
C VAL A 29 -6.58 11.48 -5.92
N LYS A 30 -7.30 12.55 -6.24
CA LYS A 30 -7.92 13.45 -5.24
C LYS A 30 -9.28 12.92 -4.82
N VAL A 31 -9.49 12.74 -3.51
CA VAL A 31 -10.73 12.23 -2.94
C VAL A 31 -11.06 13.00 -1.66
N GLY A 32 -12.01 13.92 -1.73
CA GLY A 32 -12.56 14.62 -0.57
C GLY A 32 -11.53 15.35 0.28
N LYS A 33 -11.77 15.37 1.59
CA LYS A 33 -10.95 16.07 2.57
C LYS A 33 -10.34 15.10 3.59
N THR A 34 -9.16 15.45 4.08
CA THR A 34 -8.53 14.75 5.21
C THR A 34 -9.26 15.10 6.52
N ILE A 35 -8.93 14.38 7.60
CA ILE A 35 -9.51 14.63 8.93
C ILE A 35 -9.18 16.02 9.48
N ILE A 36 -8.21 16.73 8.91
CA ILE A 36 -7.87 18.11 9.28
C ILE A 36 -8.34 19.13 8.22
N GLY A 37 -9.23 18.73 7.32
CA GLY A 37 -9.86 19.63 6.36
C GLY A 37 -9.07 19.98 5.12
N LYS A 38 -7.91 19.35 4.88
CA LYS A 38 -7.12 19.54 3.66
C LYS A 38 -7.64 18.67 2.53
N ASN A 39 -7.41 19.07 1.27
CA ASN A 39 -7.70 18.22 0.13
C ASN A 39 -6.86 16.95 0.21
N ARG A 40 -7.53 15.78 0.19
CA ARG A 40 -6.84 14.49 0.23
C ARG A 40 -6.36 14.12 -1.17
N CYS A 41 -5.09 13.74 -1.25
CA CYS A 41 -4.50 13.18 -2.47
C CYS A 41 -3.96 11.79 -2.15
N ILE A 42 -4.56 10.76 -2.76
CA ILE A 42 -4.16 9.38 -2.57
C ILE A 42 -2.94 9.08 -3.44
N ASP A 43 -1.87 8.58 -2.83
CA ASP A 43 -0.61 8.34 -3.54
C ASP A 43 -0.74 7.29 -4.64
N VAL A 44 -1.36 6.14 -4.33
CA VAL A 44 -1.59 5.05 -5.28
C VAL A 44 -3.03 4.58 -5.13
N PHE A 45 -3.78 4.59 -6.21
CA PHE A 45 -5.19 4.22 -6.22
C PHE A 45 -5.41 3.06 -7.17
N CYS A 46 -5.90 1.94 -6.64
CA CYS A 46 -6.11 0.71 -7.39
C CYS A 46 -7.59 0.47 -7.60
N VAL A 47 -7.98 0.14 -8.83
CA VAL A 47 -9.36 -0.19 -9.19
C VAL A 47 -9.38 -1.52 -9.92
N SER A 48 -10.17 -2.46 -9.41
CA SER A 48 -10.47 -3.70 -10.14
C SER A 48 -11.66 -3.46 -11.05
N GLU A 49 -11.47 -3.61 -12.36
CA GLU A 49 -12.57 -3.48 -13.32
C GLU A 49 -13.61 -4.60 -13.16
N ASP A 50 -13.17 -5.81 -12.78
CA ASP A 50 -14.05 -6.97 -12.61
C ASP A 50 -15.01 -6.80 -11.43
N SER A 51 -14.48 -6.48 -10.24
CA SER A 51 -15.28 -6.33 -9.02
C SER A 51 -15.83 -4.92 -8.83
N ARG A 52 -15.29 -3.94 -9.56
CA ARG A 52 -15.58 -2.52 -9.42
C ARG A 52 -15.24 -1.97 -8.03
N LYS A 53 -14.37 -2.66 -7.31
CA LYS A 53 -13.85 -2.22 -6.02
C LYS A 53 -12.60 -1.38 -6.21
N ALA A 54 -12.39 -0.46 -5.28
CA ALA A 54 -11.19 0.37 -5.23
C ALA A 54 -10.44 0.17 -3.92
N PHE A 55 -9.13 0.43 -3.94
CA PHE A 55 -8.26 0.35 -2.77
C PHE A 55 -7.26 1.50 -2.81
N ALA A 56 -7.16 2.22 -1.70
CA ALA A 56 -6.27 3.38 -1.57
C ALA A 56 -4.98 2.99 -0.86
N ILE A 57 -3.85 3.45 -1.36
CA ILE A 57 -2.54 3.19 -0.75
C ILE A 57 -1.84 4.52 -0.50
N GLU A 58 -1.52 4.79 0.76
CA GLU A 58 -0.63 5.87 1.17
C GLU A 58 0.78 5.32 1.26
N CYS A 59 1.75 5.99 0.64
CA CYS A 59 3.13 5.52 0.60
C CYS A 59 4.01 6.32 1.56
N LYS A 60 4.70 5.63 2.47
CA LYS A 60 5.60 6.23 3.47
C LYS A 60 6.98 5.58 3.38
N PHE A 61 7.96 6.36 2.97
CA PHE A 61 9.34 5.90 2.89
C PHE A 61 10.21 6.76 3.82
N GLN A 62 11.01 6.09 4.65
CA GLN A 62 11.96 6.77 5.51
C GLN A 62 13.24 5.95 5.65
N ASP A 63 14.32 6.42 5.04
CA ASP A 63 15.59 5.69 4.99
C ASP A 63 16.54 6.11 6.11
N SER A 64 16.34 7.30 6.65
CA SER A 64 17.06 7.81 7.81
C SER A 64 16.07 8.42 8.78
N GLN A 65 16.50 8.60 10.04
CA GLN A 65 15.66 9.22 11.07
C GLN A 65 15.17 10.60 10.61
N GLY A 66 13.86 10.85 10.68
CA GLY A 66 13.26 12.08 10.16
C GLY A 66 11.80 12.25 10.60
N THR A 67 11.09 13.13 9.90
CA THR A 67 9.74 13.56 10.27
C THR A 67 8.61 12.63 9.84
N VAL A 68 8.89 11.60 9.03
CA VAL A 68 7.85 10.67 8.56
C VAL A 68 7.24 9.88 9.73
N ASP A 69 8.05 9.54 10.74
CA ASP A 69 7.60 8.87 11.97
C ASP A 69 6.41 9.58 12.62
N GLU A 70 6.48 10.89 12.72
CA GLU A 70 5.45 11.71 13.38
C GLU A 70 4.12 11.70 12.61
N LYS A 71 4.17 11.41 11.31
CA LYS A 71 3.01 11.41 10.43
C LYS A 71 2.25 10.10 10.43
N ILE A 72 2.81 9.02 10.96
CA ILE A 72 2.21 7.69 10.89
C ILE A 72 0.89 7.59 11.67
N PRO A 73 0.80 8.04 12.94
CA PRO A 73 -0.48 7.98 13.67
C PRO A 73 -1.60 8.74 12.96
N TYR A 74 -1.30 9.93 12.44
CA TYR A 74 -2.25 10.73 11.68
C TYR A 74 -2.67 10.00 10.40
N ALA A 75 -1.72 9.42 9.66
CA ALA A 75 -2.02 8.71 8.41
C ALA A 75 -2.90 7.49 8.66
N LEU A 76 -2.68 6.74 9.75
CA LEU A 76 -3.52 5.61 10.12
C LEU A 76 -4.94 6.06 10.46
N ASP A 77 -5.11 7.16 11.19
CA ASP A 77 -6.41 7.72 11.51
C ASP A 77 -7.12 8.23 10.26
N ASP A 78 -6.41 8.90 9.36
CA ASP A 78 -6.99 9.40 8.12
C ASP A 78 -7.45 8.28 7.20
N LEU A 79 -6.72 7.16 7.15
CA LEU A 79 -7.13 5.97 6.40
C LEU A 79 -8.49 5.42 6.87
N ARG A 80 -8.74 5.44 8.19
CA ARG A 80 -10.02 4.98 8.74
C ARG A 80 -11.19 5.87 8.33
N ALA A 81 -10.91 7.13 7.95
CA ALA A 81 -11.90 8.09 7.49
C ALA A 81 -12.12 8.05 5.97
N LEU A 82 -11.39 7.22 5.23
CA LEU A 82 -11.56 7.09 3.78
C LEU A 82 -12.93 6.47 3.43
N PRO A 83 -13.56 6.90 2.31
CA PRO A 83 -14.80 6.28 1.85
C PRO A 83 -14.60 4.89 1.21
N MET A 84 -13.36 4.45 1.00
CA MET A 84 -13.00 3.12 0.53
C MET A 84 -11.93 2.52 1.43
N ASP A 85 -11.70 1.22 1.32
CA ASP A 85 -10.62 0.55 2.04
C ASP A 85 -9.25 1.02 1.55
N GLY A 86 -8.27 0.98 2.43
CA GLY A 86 -6.92 1.39 2.12
C GLY A 86 -5.90 0.93 3.13
N CYS A 87 -4.63 1.15 2.81
CA CYS A 87 -3.52 0.87 3.71
C CYS A 87 -2.36 1.85 3.51
N ILE A 88 -1.44 1.84 4.47
CA ILE A 88 -0.12 2.45 4.31
C ILE A 88 0.82 1.38 3.78
N ALA A 89 1.44 1.64 2.62
CA ALA A 89 2.61 0.90 2.19
C ALA A 89 3.85 1.61 2.72
N TYR A 90 4.76 0.90 3.37
CA TYR A 90 5.94 1.52 3.96
C TYR A 90 7.21 0.73 3.68
N ALA A 91 8.33 1.43 3.66
CA ALA A 91 9.66 0.84 3.54
C ALA A 91 10.73 1.83 4.03
N GLY A 92 11.94 1.32 4.17
CA GLY A 92 13.11 2.09 4.60
C GLY A 92 13.57 1.69 5.99
N GLN A 93 14.79 2.10 6.34
CA GLN A 93 15.46 1.72 7.59
C GLN A 93 15.36 2.79 8.68
N GLY A 94 14.70 3.92 8.38
CA GLY A 94 14.72 5.10 9.25
C GLY A 94 13.59 5.17 10.28
N PHE A 95 12.63 4.25 10.28
CA PHE A 95 11.54 4.26 11.26
C PHE A 95 12.01 3.82 12.63
N SER A 96 11.50 4.48 13.67
CA SER A 96 11.75 4.06 15.06
C SER A 96 11.10 2.70 15.35
N ASP A 97 11.60 1.98 16.36
CA ASP A 97 11.05 0.69 16.76
C ASP A 97 9.58 0.79 17.17
N GLY A 98 9.20 1.86 17.86
CA GLY A 98 7.81 2.09 18.25
C GLY A 98 6.87 2.25 17.06
N VAL A 99 7.30 2.97 16.04
CA VAL A 99 6.52 3.13 14.80
C VAL A 99 6.47 1.83 14.02
N LEU A 100 7.57 1.08 13.92
CA LEU A 100 7.57 -0.23 13.26
C LEU A 100 6.61 -1.21 13.94
N HIS A 101 6.56 -1.22 15.26
CA HIS A 101 5.59 -2.03 16.00
C HIS A 101 4.16 -1.60 15.72
N MET A 102 3.89 -0.32 15.67
CA MET A 102 2.57 0.23 15.32
C MET A 102 2.14 -0.21 13.92
N LEU A 103 3.02 -0.08 12.94
CA LEU A 103 2.76 -0.49 11.56
C LEU A 103 2.54 -2.00 11.44
N ALA A 104 3.40 -2.80 12.07
CA ALA A 104 3.30 -4.26 12.04
C ALA A 104 2.03 -4.79 12.71
N ALA A 105 1.52 -4.10 13.73
CA ALA A 105 0.30 -4.48 14.44
C ALA A 105 -0.97 -4.03 13.71
N SER A 106 -0.87 -3.13 12.73
CA SER A 106 -2.02 -2.57 12.04
C SER A 106 -2.40 -3.40 10.82
N ARG A 107 -3.69 -3.73 10.69
CA ARG A 107 -4.22 -4.30 9.45
C ARG A 107 -4.26 -3.30 8.29
N HIS A 108 -4.01 -2.01 8.57
CA HIS A 108 -4.01 -0.93 7.60
C HIS A 108 -2.60 -0.54 7.16
N ALA A 109 -1.61 -1.37 7.40
CA ALA A 109 -0.24 -1.14 6.97
C ALA A 109 0.38 -2.42 6.41
N ALA A 110 1.24 -2.26 5.41
CA ALA A 110 1.92 -3.37 4.77
C ALA A 110 3.33 -2.92 4.35
N TYR A 111 4.31 -3.71 4.71
CA TYR A 111 5.67 -3.50 4.20
C TYR A 111 5.72 -3.81 2.72
N CYS A 112 6.38 -2.96 1.95
CA CYS A 112 6.55 -3.19 0.52
C CYS A 112 7.79 -2.46 0.00
N LEU A 113 8.79 -3.20 -0.44
CA LEU A 113 9.97 -2.65 -1.08
C LEU A 113 10.26 -3.42 -2.37
N PRO A 114 9.59 -3.08 -3.48
CA PRO A 114 9.86 -3.74 -4.75
C PRO A 114 11.24 -3.38 -5.29
N VAL A 115 11.81 -4.26 -6.09
CA VAL A 115 12.97 -3.97 -6.93
C VAL A 115 12.46 -3.50 -8.29
N LEU A 116 13.11 -2.49 -8.85
CA LEU A 116 12.72 -1.95 -10.16
C LEU A 116 12.68 -3.06 -11.22
N GLY A 117 11.55 -3.16 -11.93
CA GLY A 117 11.32 -4.20 -12.93
C GLY A 117 10.83 -5.54 -12.38
N GLN A 118 10.73 -5.69 -11.06
CA GLN A 118 10.20 -6.89 -10.41
C GLN A 118 8.72 -7.08 -10.74
N ILE A 119 8.34 -8.31 -11.07
CA ILE A 119 6.95 -8.68 -11.38
C ILE A 119 6.42 -9.80 -10.48
N ASP A 120 7.29 -10.54 -9.82
CA ASP A 120 6.92 -11.63 -8.94
C ASP A 120 6.92 -11.20 -7.46
N THR A 121 6.13 -11.88 -6.65
CA THR A 121 6.11 -11.69 -5.21
C THR A 121 7.43 -12.14 -4.59
N THR A 122 7.97 -11.32 -3.71
CA THR A 122 9.14 -11.65 -2.88
C THR A 122 8.80 -11.45 -1.40
N ALA A 123 9.74 -11.78 -0.51
CA ALA A 123 9.59 -11.50 0.92
C ALA A 123 9.33 -10.01 1.19
N ASP A 124 9.88 -9.12 0.37
CA ASP A 124 9.77 -7.67 0.54
C ASP A 124 8.50 -7.07 -0.06
N THR A 125 7.68 -7.84 -0.78
CA THR A 125 6.43 -7.37 -1.38
C THR A 125 5.22 -8.16 -0.91
N LYS A 126 5.43 -9.27 -0.24
CA LYS A 126 4.39 -10.23 0.13
C LYS A 126 3.28 -9.63 0.98
N GLU A 127 3.61 -8.76 1.93
CA GLU A 127 2.59 -8.17 2.80
C GLU A 127 1.58 -7.34 2.01
N LEU A 128 2.04 -6.47 1.12
CA LEU A 128 1.15 -5.66 0.30
C LEU A 128 0.36 -6.51 -0.70
N ASP A 129 1.00 -7.50 -1.33
CA ASP A 129 0.31 -8.44 -2.21
C ASP A 129 -0.85 -9.12 -1.49
N HIS A 130 -0.64 -9.55 -0.25
CA HIS A 130 -1.67 -10.22 0.56
C HIS A 130 -2.80 -9.28 0.96
N VAL A 131 -2.50 -8.04 1.30
CA VAL A 131 -3.52 -7.03 1.62
C VAL A 131 -4.45 -6.80 0.42
N LEU A 132 -3.88 -6.63 -0.76
CA LEU A 132 -4.66 -6.48 -1.99
C LEU A 132 -5.45 -7.74 -2.33
N ALA A 133 -4.84 -8.90 -2.18
CA ALA A 133 -5.48 -10.18 -2.46
C ALA A 133 -6.70 -10.42 -1.56
N VAL A 134 -6.60 -10.10 -0.28
CA VAL A 134 -7.74 -10.19 0.65
C VAL A 134 -8.85 -9.24 0.23
N HIS A 135 -8.50 -8.00 -0.09
CA HIS A 135 -9.48 -7.00 -0.48
C HIS A 135 -10.23 -7.36 -1.76
N PHE A 136 -9.50 -7.80 -2.78
CA PHE A 136 -10.09 -8.11 -4.10
C PHE A 136 -10.55 -9.57 -4.25
N GLY A 137 -10.31 -10.42 -3.26
CA GLY A 137 -10.72 -11.82 -3.29
C GLY A 137 -9.81 -12.71 -4.17
N TRP A 138 -8.56 -12.36 -4.30
CA TRP A 138 -7.56 -13.15 -5.04
C TRP A 138 -6.92 -14.20 -4.11
N TRP A 139 -7.69 -15.17 -3.70
CA TRP A 139 -7.29 -16.17 -2.71
C TRP A 139 -6.12 -17.03 -3.17
N ASP A 140 -5.95 -17.22 -4.47
CA ASP A 140 -4.80 -17.93 -5.04
C ASP A 140 -3.47 -17.28 -4.69
N VAL A 141 -3.43 -15.97 -4.52
CA VAL A 141 -2.22 -15.25 -4.08
C VAL A 141 -1.82 -15.64 -2.66
N LEU A 142 -2.80 -15.85 -1.79
CA LEU A 142 -2.53 -16.26 -0.40
C LEU A 142 -2.15 -17.73 -0.28
N VAL A 143 -2.88 -18.60 -0.96
CA VAL A 143 -2.64 -20.06 -0.86
C VAL A 143 -1.45 -20.51 -1.69
N GLU A 144 -1.02 -19.69 -2.65
CA GLU A 144 0.13 -19.96 -3.52
C GLU A 144 -0.07 -21.28 -4.28
N LYS A 145 0.89 -22.21 -4.16
CA LYS A 145 0.84 -23.51 -4.83
C LYS A 145 0.29 -24.61 -3.94
N LYS A 146 -0.26 -24.28 -2.79
CA LYS A 146 -0.82 -25.29 -1.88
C LYS A 146 -2.08 -25.89 -2.50
N LYS A 147 -2.27 -27.20 -2.26
CA LYS A 147 -3.46 -27.91 -2.71
C LYS A 147 -4.47 -28.00 -1.59
N PRO A 148 -5.78 -27.94 -1.90
CA PRO A 148 -6.83 -28.20 -0.91
C PRO A 148 -6.68 -29.60 -0.30
N VAL A 149 -7.07 -29.71 0.96
CA VAL A 149 -7.13 -30.99 1.68
C VAL A 149 -8.36 -31.77 1.25
#